data_f42bd48b63cb7469457f1bd41f1e0372
#
_entry.id   f42bd48b63cb7469457f1bd41f1e0372
#
_cell.length_a   1.000
_cell.length_b   1.000
_cell.length_c   1.000
_cell.angle_alpha   90.00
_cell.angle_beta   90.00
_cell.angle_gamma   90.00
#
_symmetry.space_group_name_H-M   'P 1'
#
loop_
_entity.id
_entity.type
_entity.pdbx_description
1 polymer ?
#
loop_
_entity_poly.entity_id
_entity_poly.type
_entity_poly.pdbx_seq_one_letter_code
_entity_poly.pdbx_strand_id
1 'polypeptide(L)'
;MCNIACLDFGRKNLTKDEVKGKRVIEIGAVDINGSLRPHVESLEPEKYVGVDLEAGPGVDEICNVYDLVDRFGPESFDVAISSEMIEHVHDWRRAFSQIKNILKPGGVVLITTRSIGFPYHDYPFDYWRYEIDYMKAIFSDMEIIALETDDQAPGVLVKAKKPSGPFEENDLSEHALYSMVTLQRSRSIDFTRLEYTRMRLRNSFVVRKFEAASNKLFGRS
;
A
#
# COMPACT_ATOMS: atom_id res chain seq x y z
N MET A 1 -4.30 -4.30 7.06
CA MET A 1 -5.28 -3.79 8.04
C MET A 1 -4.89 -2.37 8.42
N CYS A 2 -5.71 -1.40 8.04
CA CYS A 2 -5.47 0.00 8.34
C CYS A 2 -5.56 0.22 9.85
N ASN A 3 -4.53 0.82 10.47
CA ASN A 3 -4.57 1.24 11.87
C ASN A 3 -4.85 2.76 11.95
N ILE A 4 -4.95 3.28 13.16
CA ILE A 4 -5.28 4.70 13.35
C ILE A 4 -4.18 5.62 12.82
N ALA A 5 -2.89 5.22 12.88
CA ALA A 5 -1.79 6.00 12.34
C ALA A 5 -1.89 6.18 10.81
N CYS A 6 -2.31 5.13 10.08
CA CYS A 6 -2.56 5.22 8.64
C CYS A 6 -3.67 6.23 8.31
N LEU A 7 -4.77 6.18 9.07
CA LEU A 7 -5.90 7.11 8.89
C LEU A 7 -5.50 8.55 9.24
N ASP A 8 -4.77 8.74 10.33
CA ASP A 8 -4.33 10.08 10.76
C ASP A 8 -3.29 10.67 9.80
N PHE A 9 -2.39 9.83 9.26
CA PHE A 9 -1.49 10.26 8.19
C PHE A 9 -2.26 10.73 6.95
N GLY A 10 -3.27 9.98 6.51
CA GLY A 10 -4.13 10.38 5.40
C GLY A 10 -4.88 11.68 5.69
N ARG A 11 -5.50 11.81 6.86
CA ARG A 11 -6.21 13.03 7.29
C ARG A 11 -5.30 14.26 7.37
N LYS A 12 -4.08 14.09 7.84
CA LYS A 12 -3.08 15.16 7.95
C LYS A 12 -2.56 15.60 6.59
N ASN A 13 -2.40 14.65 5.65
CA ASN A 13 -1.64 14.87 4.43
C ASN A 13 -2.50 15.02 3.16
N LEU A 14 -3.79 14.69 3.17
CA LEU A 14 -4.71 14.95 2.06
C LEU A 14 -5.47 16.26 2.34
N THR A 15 -5.16 17.29 1.56
CA THR A 15 -5.72 18.61 1.75
C THR A 15 -6.91 18.90 0.83
N LYS A 16 -7.73 19.88 1.21
CA LYS A 16 -8.88 20.28 0.38
C LYS A 16 -8.44 20.79 -1.00
N ASP A 17 -7.32 21.49 -1.09
CA ASP A 17 -6.83 22.04 -2.36
C ASP A 17 -6.37 20.92 -3.34
N GLU A 18 -5.93 19.80 -2.80
CA GLU A 18 -5.52 18.64 -3.61
C GLU A 18 -6.69 17.76 -4.05
N VAL A 19 -7.80 17.78 -3.29
CA VAL A 19 -8.91 16.84 -3.47
C VAL A 19 -10.16 17.51 -4.06
N LYS A 20 -10.46 18.77 -3.71
CA LYS A 20 -11.70 19.43 -4.15
C LYS A 20 -11.79 19.54 -5.67
N GLY A 21 -12.87 18.99 -6.22
CA GLY A 21 -13.13 18.99 -7.67
C GLY A 21 -12.13 18.11 -8.46
N LYS A 22 -11.45 17.17 -7.80
CA LYS A 22 -10.44 16.27 -8.38
C LYS A 22 -10.95 14.84 -8.45
N ARG A 23 -10.32 14.05 -9.33
CA ARG A 23 -10.61 12.62 -9.44
C ARG A 23 -9.66 11.85 -8.51
N VAL A 24 -10.23 11.08 -7.61
CA VAL A 24 -9.50 10.27 -6.61
C VAL A 24 -9.72 8.79 -6.89
N ILE A 25 -8.65 8.01 -6.79
CA ILE A 25 -8.72 6.54 -6.79
C ILE A 25 -8.14 5.99 -5.49
N GLU A 26 -8.84 5.06 -4.85
CA GLU A 26 -8.32 4.23 -3.76
C GLU A 26 -8.09 2.81 -4.26
N ILE A 27 -6.87 2.30 -4.10
CA ILE A 27 -6.42 1.00 -4.59
C ILE A 27 -6.22 0.08 -3.39
N GLY A 28 -6.96 -1.03 -3.35
CA GLY A 28 -7.13 -1.84 -2.14
C GLY A 28 -8.22 -1.25 -1.24
N ALA A 29 -9.39 -0.96 -1.82
CA ALA A 29 -10.44 -0.14 -1.20
C ALA A 29 -11.38 -0.92 -0.28
N VAL A 30 -11.24 -2.25 -0.13
CA VAL A 30 -12.09 -3.01 0.81
C VAL A 30 -11.89 -2.49 2.23
N ASP A 31 -12.96 -1.92 2.79
CA ASP A 31 -12.97 -1.45 4.18
C ASP A 31 -13.12 -2.62 5.15
N ILE A 32 -12.00 -3.04 5.74
CA ILE A 32 -11.95 -4.10 6.75
C ILE A 32 -11.87 -3.52 8.17
N ASN A 33 -11.08 -2.45 8.36
CA ASN A 33 -10.80 -1.86 9.69
C ASN A 33 -10.74 -0.33 9.66
N GLY A 34 -11.49 0.30 8.78
CA GLY A 34 -11.52 1.74 8.57
C GLY A 34 -10.93 2.14 7.22
N SER A 35 -11.49 3.22 6.67
CA SER A 35 -11.17 3.74 5.34
C SER A 35 -10.92 5.25 5.41
N LEU A 36 -10.08 5.75 4.51
CA LEU A 36 -9.90 7.18 4.27
C LEU A 36 -11.06 7.79 3.48
N ARG A 37 -11.92 6.97 2.85
CA ARG A 37 -13.01 7.44 1.99
C ARG A 37 -13.90 8.51 2.64
N PRO A 38 -14.42 8.36 3.88
CA PRO A 38 -15.27 9.38 4.49
C PRO A 38 -14.55 10.73 4.65
N HIS A 39 -13.26 10.71 4.98
CA HIS A 39 -12.45 11.94 5.05
C HIS A 39 -12.31 12.58 3.67
N VAL A 40 -11.89 11.79 2.67
CA VAL A 40 -11.65 12.28 1.30
C VAL A 40 -12.93 12.81 0.66
N GLU A 41 -14.06 12.13 0.83
CA GLU A 41 -15.37 12.60 0.34
C GLU A 41 -15.79 13.92 1.01
N SER A 42 -15.44 14.14 2.29
CA SER A 42 -15.69 15.42 2.97
C SER A 42 -14.88 16.59 2.39
N LEU A 43 -13.82 16.31 1.63
CA LEU A 43 -13.02 17.30 0.90
C LEU A 43 -13.60 17.66 -0.48
N GLU A 44 -14.77 17.13 -0.84
CA GLU A 44 -15.53 17.44 -2.04
C GLU A 44 -14.82 17.08 -3.38
N PRO A 45 -14.35 15.81 -3.57
CA PRO A 45 -13.80 15.40 -4.86
C PRO A 45 -14.85 15.48 -5.96
N GLU A 46 -14.43 15.61 -7.23
CA GLU A 46 -15.32 15.45 -8.37
C GLU A 46 -15.80 14.00 -8.47
N LYS A 47 -14.89 13.06 -8.29
CA LYS A 47 -15.18 11.63 -8.31
C LYS A 47 -14.22 10.89 -7.37
N TYR A 48 -14.77 9.97 -6.60
CA TYR A 48 -14.01 8.97 -5.85
C TYR A 48 -14.29 7.58 -6.45
N VAL A 49 -13.23 6.79 -6.68
CA VAL A 49 -13.33 5.42 -7.19
C VAL A 49 -12.51 4.51 -6.30
N GLY A 50 -13.17 3.61 -5.56
CA GLY A 50 -12.52 2.54 -4.82
C GLY A 50 -12.39 1.30 -5.69
N VAL A 51 -11.17 0.76 -5.84
CA VAL A 51 -10.93 -0.48 -6.59
C VAL A 51 -10.28 -1.54 -5.73
N ASP A 52 -10.67 -2.81 -5.94
CA ASP A 52 -10.08 -3.97 -5.29
C ASP A 52 -10.19 -5.22 -6.17
N LEU A 53 -9.55 -6.33 -5.77
CA LEU A 53 -9.66 -7.63 -6.43
C LEU A 53 -11.03 -8.28 -6.22
N GLU A 54 -11.71 -7.95 -5.12
CA GLU A 54 -12.98 -8.53 -4.72
C GLU A 54 -14.00 -7.43 -4.39
N ALA A 55 -15.28 -7.75 -4.54
CA ALA A 55 -16.36 -6.85 -4.14
C ALA A 55 -16.45 -6.78 -2.60
N GLY A 56 -16.67 -5.59 -2.07
CA GLY A 56 -16.81 -5.36 -0.63
C GLY A 56 -17.16 -3.91 -0.29
N PRO A 57 -17.35 -3.60 0.99
CA PRO A 57 -17.55 -2.23 1.42
C PRO A 57 -16.38 -1.34 0.96
N GLY A 58 -16.68 -0.19 0.35
CA GLY A 58 -15.68 0.75 -0.16
C GLY A 58 -15.26 0.48 -1.61
N VAL A 59 -15.63 -0.65 -2.22
CA VAL A 59 -15.27 -1.01 -3.60
C VAL A 59 -16.36 -0.60 -4.57
N ASP A 60 -16.02 0.27 -5.51
CA ASP A 60 -16.90 0.69 -6.61
C ASP A 60 -16.69 -0.16 -7.87
N GLU A 61 -15.44 -0.59 -8.13
CA GLU A 61 -15.09 -1.40 -9.30
C GLU A 61 -14.09 -2.50 -8.93
N ILE A 62 -14.29 -3.69 -9.49
CA ILE A 62 -13.31 -4.79 -9.37
C ILE A 62 -12.20 -4.54 -10.40
N CYS A 63 -10.99 -4.31 -9.92
CA CYS A 63 -9.83 -4.06 -10.75
C CYS A 63 -8.55 -4.49 -10.05
N ASN A 64 -7.69 -5.22 -10.77
CA ASN A 64 -6.36 -5.54 -10.27
C ASN A 64 -5.45 -4.31 -10.38
N VAL A 65 -4.57 -4.09 -9.39
CA VAL A 65 -3.58 -3.00 -9.43
C VAL A 65 -2.68 -3.05 -10.68
N TYR A 66 -2.51 -4.22 -11.28
CA TYR A 66 -1.73 -4.40 -12.51
C TYR A 66 -2.41 -3.90 -13.78
N ASP A 67 -3.70 -3.62 -13.72
CA ASP A 67 -4.55 -3.31 -14.89
C ASP A 67 -5.15 -1.90 -14.81
N LEU A 68 -4.66 -1.06 -13.87
CA LEU A 68 -5.18 0.29 -13.64
C LEU A 68 -5.11 1.17 -14.90
N VAL A 69 -3.96 1.19 -15.57
CA VAL A 69 -3.77 2.01 -16.78
C VAL A 69 -4.61 1.48 -17.93
N ASP A 70 -4.71 0.17 -18.09
CA ASP A 70 -5.56 -0.44 -19.14
C ASP A 70 -7.04 -0.16 -18.88
N ARG A 71 -7.48 -0.15 -17.63
CA ARG A 71 -8.88 0.06 -17.22
C ARG A 71 -9.32 1.51 -17.29
N PHE A 72 -8.48 2.45 -16.86
CA PHE A 72 -8.86 3.85 -16.68
C PHE A 72 -8.13 4.82 -17.63
N GLY A 73 -7.11 4.35 -18.33
CA GLY A 73 -6.18 5.16 -19.11
C GLY A 73 -5.06 5.79 -18.27
N PRO A 74 -3.93 6.13 -18.89
CA PRO A 74 -2.87 6.86 -18.21
C PRO A 74 -3.36 8.26 -17.81
N GLU A 75 -2.74 8.83 -16.77
CA GLU A 75 -2.98 10.21 -16.32
C GLU A 75 -4.47 10.53 -16.06
N SER A 76 -5.20 9.58 -15.49
CA SER A 76 -6.66 9.66 -15.30
C SER A 76 -7.10 10.20 -13.96
N PHE A 77 -6.21 10.21 -12.96
CA PHE A 77 -6.52 10.62 -11.60
C PHE A 77 -5.57 11.71 -11.08
N ASP A 78 -6.12 12.58 -10.25
CA ASP A 78 -5.35 13.64 -9.60
C ASP A 78 -4.75 13.15 -8.28
N VAL A 79 -5.42 12.18 -7.61
CA VAL A 79 -5.00 11.61 -6.33
C VAL A 79 -5.14 10.10 -6.39
N ALA A 80 -4.10 9.38 -5.97
CA ALA A 80 -4.11 7.94 -5.74
C ALA A 80 -3.85 7.66 -4.25
N ILE A 81 -4.63 6.76 -3.66
CA ILE A 81 -4.52 6.34 -2.28
C ILE A 81 -4.37 4.81 -2.25
N SER A 82 -3.48 4.30 -1.41
CA SER A 82 -3.41 2.86 -1.13
C SER A 82 -2.99 2.65 0.32
N SER A 83 -3.89 2.05 1.10
CA SER A 83 -3.70 1.83 2.54
C SER A 83 -3.55 0.34 2.81
N GLU A 84 -2.35 -0.08 3.28
CA GLU A 84 -2.10 -1.46 3.75
C GLU A 84 -2.45 -2.54 2.69
N MET A 85 -2.11 -2.27 1.42
CA MET A 85 -2.39 -3.15 0.30
C MET A 85 -1.12 -3.60 -0.42
N ILE A 86 -0.14 -2.69 -0.59
CA ILE A 86 1.01 -2.95 -1.48
C ILE A 86 1.91 -4.09 -0.99
N GLU A 87 1.93 -4.40 0.31
CA GLU A 87 2.61 -5.56 0.88
C GLU A 87 2.03 -6.90 0.42
N HIS A 88 0.77 -6.89 -0.01
CA HIS A 88 0.02 -8.03 -0.53
C HIS A 88 0.17 -8.22 -2.04
N VAL A 89 0.93 -7.35 -2.71
CA VAL A 89 1.12 -7.38 -4.15
C VAL A 89 2.39 -8.11 -4.52
N HIS A 90 2.27 -9.18 -5.32
CA HIS A 90 3.42 -10.04 -5.67
C HIS A 90 4.48 -9.27 -6.47
N ASP A 91 4.09 -8.66 -7.58
CA ASP A 91 4.97 -7.82 -8.41
C ASP A 91 4.81 -6.33 -8.03
N TRP A 92 5.51 -5.95 -6.96
CA TRP A 92 5.45 -4.61 -6.44
C TRP A 92 5.94 -3.53 -7.44
N ARG A 93 6.91 -3.87 -8.32
CA ARG A 93 7.42 -2.92 -9.31
C ARG A 93 6.35 -2.54 -10.31
N ARG A 94 5.68 -3.55 -10.87
CA ARG A 94 4.57 -3.34 -11.79
C ARG A 94 3.44 -2.55 -11.12
N ALA A 95 3.13 -2.83 -9.86
CA ALA A 95 2.11 -2.10 -9.13
C ALA A 95 2.47 -0.62 -8.96
N PHE A 96 3.69 -0.31 -8.53
CA PHE A 96 4.13 1.08 -8.42
C PHE A 96 4.15 1.79 -9.78
N SER A 97 4.57 1.13 -10.86
CA SER A 97 4.49 1.65 -12.22
C SER A 97 3.04 2.00 -12.59
N GLN A 98 2.08 1.12 -12.36
CA GLN A 98 0.67 1.38 -12.61
C GLN A 98 0.15 2.57 -11.80
N ILE A 99 0.48 2.64 -10.50
CA ILE A 99 0.08 3.73 -9.60
C ILE A 99 0.67 5.08 -10.06
N LYS A 100 1.93 5.11 -10.46
CA LYS A 100 2.57 6.34 -10.97
C LYS A 100 1.98 6.80 -12.32
N ASN A 101 1.72 5.85 -13.22
CA ASN A 101 1.24 6.16 -14.57
C ASN A 101 -0.24 6.53 -14.62
N ILE A 102 -1.06 6.10 -13.66
CA ILE A 102 -2.44 6.52 -13.58
C ILE A 102 -2.61 7.96 -13.10
N LEU A 103 -1.58 8.51 -12.42
CA LEU A 103 -1.56 9.87 -11.94
C LEU A 103 -1.31 10.87 -13.07
N LYS A 104 -2.10 11.94 -13.10
CA LYS A 104 -1.84 13.12 -13.93
C LYS A 104 -0.51 13.78 -13.55
N PRO A 105 0.12 14.56 -14.45
CA PRO A 105 1.20 15.46 -14.08
C PRO A 105 0.77 16.38 -12.92
N GLY A 106 1.60 16.46 -11.88
CA GLY A 106 1.28 17.19 -10.66
C GLY A 106 0.33 16.47 -9.69
N GLY A 107 -0.15 15.28 -10.03
CA GLY A 107 -0.99 14.45 -9.16
C GLY A 107 -0.21 13.89 -7.96
N VAL A 108 -0.91 13.52 -6.90
CA VAL A 108 -0.32 13.04 -5.66
C VAL A 108 -0.69 11.58 -5.38
N VAL A 109 0.23 10.86 -4.77
CA VAL A 109 0.00 9.52 -4.23
C VAL A 109 0.21 9.51 -2.72
N LEU A 110 -0.64 8.80 -2.01
CA LEU A 110 -0.49 8.52 -0.59
C LEU A 110 -0.56 7.02 -0.37
N ILE A 111 0.50 6.45 0.23
CA ILE A 111 0.60 5.00 0.51
C ILE A 111 0.97 4.79 1.96
N THR A 112 0.29 3.83 2.60
CA THR A 112 0.70 3.26 3.87
C THR A 112 0.93 1.77 3.69
N THR A 113 1.95 1.20 4.34
CA THR A 113 2.29 -0.22 4.23
C THR A 113 3.15 -0.69 5.40
N ARG A 114 3.40 -1.99 5.50
CA ARG A 114 4.12 -2.59 6.61
C ARG A 114 5.63 -2.67 6.39
N SER A 115 6.39 -2.47 7.48
CA SER A 115 7.85 -2.57 7.50
C SER A 115 8.34 -3.80 8.27
N ILE A 116 9.66 -4.04 8.24
CA ILE A 116 10.31 -5.14 8.97
C ILE A 116 9.96 -5.04 10.45
N GLY A 117 9.58 -6.18 11.04
CA GLY A 117 9.09 -6.27 12.41
C GLY A 117 7.58 -6.43 12.53
N PHE A 118 6.82 -6.05 11.50
CA PHE A 118 5.38 -6.36 11.47
C PHE A 118 5.19 -7.87 11.23
N PRO A 119 4.33 -8.55 12.03
CA PRO A 119 4.10 -9.98 11.88
C PRO A 119 3.47 -10.29 10.52
N TYR A 120 3.64 -11.54 10.09
CA TYR A 120 2.95 -12.05 8.90
C TYR A 120 1.44 -11.97 9.09
N HIS A 121 0.73 -11.46 8.09
CA HIS A 121 -0.74 -11.39 8.08
C HIS A 121 -1.28 -11.71 6.68
N ASP A 122 -2.22 -12.65 6.63
CA ASP A 122 -2.81 -13.10 5.36
C ASP A 122 -3.92 -12.17 4.89
N TYR A 123 -3.86 -11.73 3.59
CA TYR A 123 -5.06 -11.30 2.85
C TYR A 123 -4.75 -10.99 1.37
N PRO A 124 -4.87 -11.92 0.48
CA PRO A 124 -4.80 -13.38 0.66
C PRO A 124 -3.37 -13.86 0.94
N PHE A 125 -2.36 -13.02 0.67
CA PHE A 125 -0.94 -13.30 0.81
C PHE A 125 -0.20 -12.08 1.32
N ASP A 126 0.87 -12.30 2.07
CA ASP A 126 1.74 -11.25 2.60
C ASP A 126 3.16 -11.48 2.04
N TYR A 127 3.60 -10.61 1.14
CA TYR A 127 4.82 -10.82 0.38
C TYR A 127 5.99 -9.98 0.86
N TRP A 128 5.77 -8.69 1.16
CA TRP A 128 6.85 -7.72 1.26
C TRP A 128 6.79 -6.88 2.53
N ARG A 129 7.99 -6.38 2.91
CA ARG A 129 8.14 -5.31 3.90
C ARG A 129 8.90 -4.16 3.29
N TYR A 130 8.39 -2.97 3.55
CA TYR A 130 8.93 -1.71 3.04
C TYR A 130 9.57 -0.92 4.17
N GLU A 131 10.68 -0.25 3.88
CA GLU A 131 11.40 0.60 4.83
C GLU A 131 11.55 2.00 4.22
N ILE A 132 11.88 2.99 5.04
CA ILE A 132 12.05 4.40 4.65
C ILE A 132 12.96 4.55 3.43
N ASP A 133 14.11 3.89 3.42
CA ASP A 133 15.09 4.03 2.33
C ASP A 133 14.59 3.38 1.02
N TYR A 134 13.77 2.35 1.11
CA TYR A 134 13.14 1.78 -0.09
C TYR A 134 12.04 2.68 -0.63
N MET A 135 11.24 3.31 0.22
CA MET A 135 10.25 4.29 -0.25
C MET A 135 10.91 5.51 -0.88
N LYS A 136 12.04 5.98 -0.34
CA LYS A 136 12.86 7.02 -1.01
C LYS A 136 13.33 6.59 -2.40
N ALA A 137 13.82 5.36 -2.54
CA ALA A 137 14.26 4.84 -3.83
C ALA A 137 13.08 4.67 -4.81
N ILE A 138 11.96 4.10 -4.35
CA ILE A 138 10.76 3.88 -5.17
C ILE A 138 10.22 5.21 -5.71
N PHE A 139 10.21 6.27 -4.91
CA PHE A 139 9.70 7.59 -5.27
C PHE A 139 10.79 8.61 -5.60
N SER A 140 12.02 8.17 -5.96
CA SER A 140 13.11 9.09 -6.32
C SER A 140 12.85 9.85 -7.62
N ASP A 141 11.90 9.41 -8.43
CA ASP A 141 11.39 10.05 -9.65
C ASP A 141 10.22 11.02 -9.39
N MET A 142 9.81 11.17 -8.13
CA MET A 142 8.74 12.06 -7.69
C MET A 142 9.22 12.95 -6.54
N GLU A 143 8.48 14.01 -6.24
CA GLU A 143 8.71 14.85 -5.07
C GLU A 143 8.10 14.19 -3.83
N ILE A 144 8.92 13.73 -2.89
CA ILE A 144 8.45 13.20 -1.61
C ILE A 144 8.04 14.38 -0.71
N ILE A 145 6.75 14.48 -0.42
CA ILE A 145 6.18 15.55 0.41
C ILE A 145 6.20 15.17 1.90
N ALA A 146 5.88 13.92 2.20
CA ALA A 146 5.94 13.37 3.55
C ALA A 146 6.41 11.91 3.49
N LEU A 147 7.26 11.53 4.45
CA LEU A 147 7.75 10.16 4.60
C LEU A 147 8.01 9.93 6.08
N GLU A 148 7.20 9.10 6.70
CA GLU A 148 7.18 8.87 8.15
C GLU A 148 7.15 7.36 8.43
N THR A 149 7.62 6.95 9.61
CA THR A 149 7.36 5.62 10.15
C THR A 149 6.03 5.65 10.91
N ASP A 150 5.30 4.52 10.88
CA ASP A 150 4.13 4.34 11.74
C ASP A 150 4.63 4.23 13.20
N ASP A 151 4.09 5.04 14.10
CA ASP A 151 4.46 5.11 15.53
C ASP A 151 3.74 4.07 16.39
N GLN A 152 2.73 3.39 15.84
CA GLN A 152 1.93 2.38 16.54
C GLN A 152 2.34 0.95 16.21
N ALA A 153 2.85 0.73 14.99
CA ALA A 153 3.27 -0.59 14.53
C ALA A 153 4.34 -0.46 13.44
N PRO A 154 5.20 -1.47 13.24
CA PRO A 154 6.17 -1.41 12.15
C PRO A 154 5.52 -1.16 10.79
N GLY A 155 5.68 0.04 10.25
CA GLY A 155 5.08 0.50 8.99
C GLY A 155 5.79 1.73 8.46
N VAL A 156 5.52 2.06 7.20
CA VAL A 156 6.00 3.26 6.53
C VAL A 156 4.85 3.94 5.79
N LEU A 157 4.82 5.26 5.89
CA LEU A 157 3.76 6.12 5.40
C LEU A 157 4.42 7.15 4.47
N VAL A 158 3.94 7.25 3.23
CA VAL A 158 4.54 8.13 2.22
C VAL A 158 3.46 8.91 1.48
N LYS A 159 3.76 10.19 1.22
CA LYS A 159 3.06 11.01 0.23
C LYS A 159 4.09 11.55 -0.74
N ALA A 160 3.82 11.37 -2.04
CA ALA A 160 4.67 11.89 -3.10
C ALA A 160 3.85 12.56 -4.20
N LYS A 161 4.47 13.49 -4.93
CA LYS A 161 3.83 14.24 -6.02
C LYS A 161 4.56 13.97 -7.32
N LYS A 162 3.81 13.61 -8.35
CA LYS A 162 4.33 13.42 -9.71
C LYS A 162 4.77 14.78 -10.28
N PRO A 163 5.90 14.88 -10.98
CA PRO A 163 6.30 16.11 -11.67
C PRO A 163 5.19 16.64 -12.58
N SER A 164 5.07 17.97 -12.68
CA SER A 164 4.11 18.61 -13.59
C SER A 164 4.61 18.64 -15.05
N GLY A 165 5.89 18.35 -15.29
CA GLY A 165 6.52 18.23 -16.59
C GLY A 165 6.63 16.79 -17.09
N PRO A 166 7.50 16.53 -18.06
CA PRO A 166 7.79 15.18 -18.53
C PRO A 166 8.17 14.27 -17.37
N PHE A 167 7.60 13.07 -17.35
CA PHE A 167 7.83 12.07 -16.30
C PHE A 167 8.51 10.84 -16.91
N GLU A 168 9.62 10.44 -16.33
CA GLU A 168 10.32 9.21 -16.65
C GLU A 168 10.47 8.40 -15.36
N GLU A 169 9.97 7.18 -15.36
CA GLU A 169 10.06 6.31 -14.19
C GLU A 169 11.52 5.90 -13.93
N ASN A 170 11.88 5.86 -12.65
CA ASN A 170 13.16 5.33 -12.21
C ASN A 170 13.23 3.79 -12.42
N ASP A 171 14.44 3.30 -12.70
CA ASP A 171 14.69 1.86 -12.79
C ASP A 171 14.81 1.25 -11.38
N LEU A 172 13.85 0.37 -11.07
CA LEU A 172 13.80 -0.38 -9.81
C LEU A 172 14.24 -1.85 -9.96
N SER A 173 14.78 -2.25 -11.11
CA SER A 173 15.13 -3.64 -11.42
C SER A 173 16.13 -4.26 -10.42
N GLU A 174 17.09 -3.46 -9.96
CA GLU A 174 18.14 -3.89 -9.03
C GLU A 174 17.74 -3.78 -7.54
N HIS A 175 16.58 -3.20 -7.24
CA HIS A 175 16.12 -3.03 -5.87
C HIS A 175 15.53 -4.34 -5.32
N ALA A 176 15.86 -4.65 -4.06
CA ALA A 176 15.38 -5.84 -3.37
C ALA A 176 14.67 -5.45 -2.08
N LEU A 177 13.41 -5.87 -1.91
CA LEU A 177 12.65 -5.70 -0.68
C LEU A 177 12.82 -6.92 0.24
N TYR A 178 12.55 -6.75 1.54
CA TYR A 178 12.47 -7.87 2.44
C TYR A 178 11.22 -8.69 2.15
N SER A 179 11.41 -9.97 1.85
CA SER A 179 10.34 -10.90 1.52
C SER A 179 9.88 -11.67 2.74
N MET A 180 8.57 -11.66 3.00
CA MET A 180 7.95 -12.50 4.02
C MET A 180 7.92 -13.98 3.63
N VAL A 181 8.14 -14.29 2.36
CA VAL A 181 8.20 -15.66 1.83
C VAL A 181 9.57 -16.29 2.08
N THR A 182 10.64 -15.59 1.67
CA THR A 182 12.01 -16.09 1.78
C THR A 182 12.72 -15.69 3.07
N LEU A 183 12.15 -14.75 3.83
CA LEU A 183 12.70 -14.12 5.05
C LEU A 183 14.08 -13.48 4.83
N GLN A 184 14.30 -12.98 3.63
CA GLN A 184 15.52 -12.26 3.24
C GLN A 184 15.18 -11.22 2.18
N ARG A 185 16.14 -10.35 1.85
CA ARG A 185 15.97 -9.40 0.75
C ARG A 185 15.98 -10.14 -0.58
N SER A 186 14.96 -9.89 -1.41
CA SER A 186 14.76 -10.54 -2.70
C SER A 186 14.30 -9.52 -3.74
N ARG A 187 14.77 -9.66 -4.98
CA ARG A 187 14.29 -8.83 -6.10
C ARG A 187 12.94 -9.32 -6.61
N SER A 188 12.73 -10.63 -6.63
CA SER A 188 11.49 -11.28 -7.02
C SER A 188 11.22 -12.47 -6.11
N ILE A 189 10.01 -12.96 -6.14
CA ILE A 189 9.60 -14.18 -5.45
C ILE A 189 9.13 -15.17 -6.51
N ASP A 190 10.00 -16.11 -6.84
CA ASP A 190 9.64 -17.31 -7.61
C ASP A 190 9.45 -18.45 -6.63
N PHE A 191 8.20 -18.80 -6.34
CA PHE A 191 7.93 -19.90 -5.43
C PHE A 191 6.76 -20.75 -5.91
N THR A 192 6.86 -22.03 -5.61
CA THR A 192 5.79 -22.97 -5.87
C THR A 192 4.67 -22.82 -4.83
N ARG A 193 3.45 -23.22 -5.17
CA ARG A 193 2.33 -23.29 -4.24
C ARG A 193 2.67 -24.09 -2.97
N LEU A 194 3.57 -25.06 -3.09
CA LEU A 194 4.01 -25.89 -1.96
C LEU A 194 4.91 -25.10 -0.99
N GLU A 195 5.86 -24.30 -1.51
CA GLU A 195 6.73 -23.44 -0.68
C GLU A 195 5.93 -22.39 0.05
N TYR A 196 4.95 -21.79 -0.64
CA TYR A 196 4.00 -20.87 -0.02
C TYR A 196 3.21 -21.54 1.12
N THR A 197 2.67 -22.74 0.89
CA THR A 197 1.94 -23.48 1.92
C THR A 197 2.83 -23.81 3.12
N ARG A 198 4.08 -24.19 2.89
CA ARG A 198 5.06 -24.43 3.96
C ARG A 198 5.39 -23.18 4.76
N MET A 199 5.57 -22.06 4.08
CA MET A 199 5.79 -20.76 4.72
C MET A 199 4.60 -20.38 5.62
N ARG A 200 3.38 -20.46 5.10
CA ARG A 200 2.15 -20.16 5.83
C ARG A 200 2.01 -21.03 7.09
N LEU A 201 2.28 -22.31 7.00
CA LEU A 201 2.26 -23.24 8.15
C LEU A 201 3.32 -22.85 9.19
N ARG A 202 4.55 -22.52 8.76
CA ARG A 202 5.61 -22.10 9.65
C ARG A 202 5.28 -20.79 10.38
N ASN A 203 4.78 -19.82 9.66
CA ASN A 203 4.43 -18.51 10.22
C ASN A 203 3.21 -18.58 11.14
N SER A 204 2.21 -19.39 10.81
CA SER A 204 1.05 -19.61 11.68
C SER A 204 1.43 -20.27 13.02
N PHE A 205 2.42 -21.16 13.00
CA PHE A 205 2.94 -21.79 14.23
C PHE A 205 3.75 -20.82 15.10
N VAL A 206 4.54 -19.96 14.48
CA VAL A 206 5.31 -18.90 15.19
C VAL A 206 4.36 -17.85 15.77
N VAL A 207 3.38 -17.39 15.00
CA VAL A 207 2.36 -16.44 15.45
C VAL A 207 1.59 -17.00 16.64
N ARG A 208 1.11 -18.25 16.55
CA ARG A 208 0.41 -18.92 17.67
C ARG A 208 1.26 -19.05 18.93
N LYS A 209 2.58 -19.30 18.81
CA LYS A 209 3.49 -19.32 19.97
C LYS A 209 3.72 -17.94 20.56
N PHE A 210 3.82 -16.90 19.75
CA PHE A 210 3.95 -15.53 20.21
C PHE A 210 2.66 -15.02 20.86
N GLU A 211 1.51 -15.28 20.30
CA GLU A 211 0.21 -14.96 20.89
C GLU A 211 0.01 -15.70 22.22
N ALA A 212 0.33 -16.99 22.27
CA ALA A 212 0.27 -17.77 23.51
C ALA A 212 1.23 -17.28 24.59
N ALA A 213 2.44 -16.86 24.21
CA ALA A 213 3.42 -16.29 25.13
C ALA A 213 3.01 -14.87 25.58
N SER A 214 2.49 -14.05 24.68
CA SER A 214 1.98 -12.71 24.99
C SER A 214 0.77 -12.76 25.90
N ASN A 215 -0.19 -13.63 25.64
CA ASN A 215 -1.36 -13.82 26.50
C ASN A 215 -0.98 -14.32 27.91
N LYS A 216 0.08 -15.14 28.00
CA LYS A 216 0.64 -15.59 29.29
C LYS A 216 1.36 -14.50 30.07
N LEU A 217 2.02 -13.57 29.38
CA LEU A 217 2.77 -12.45 29.99
C LEU A 217 1.86 -11.28 30.39
N PHE A 218 0.78 -11.03 29.65
CA PHE A 218 -0.09 -9.87 29.85
C PHE A 218 -1.47 -10.22 30.43
N GLY A 219 -1.69 -11.47 30.93
CA GLY A 219 -2.83 -11.84 31.73
C GLY A 219 -4.20 -11.65 31.06
N ARG A 220 -4.29 -11.76 29.74
CA ARG A 220 -5.57 -11.78 29.02
C ARG A 220 -6.03 -13.22 28.89
N SER A 221 -6.96 -13.60 29.80
CA SER A 221 -7.75 -14.84 29.70
C SER A 221 -8.83 -14.71 28.65
#